data_0b91ce3192acacc3eb6d2351127e942b
#
_entry.id   0b91ce3192acacc3eb6d2351127e942b
#
_cell.length_a   1.000
_cell.length_b   1.000
_cell.length_c   1.000
_cell.angle_alpha   90.00
_cell.angle_beta   90.00
_cell.angle_gamma   90.00
#
_symmetry.space_group_name_H-M   'P 1'
#
loop_
_entity.id
_entity.type
_entity.pdbx_description
1 polymer ?
#
loop_
_entity_poly.entity_id
_entity_poly.type
_entity_poly.pdbx_seq_one_letter_code
_entity_poly.pdbx_strand_id
1 'polypeptide(L)'
;MNHFQLHQVITTPLPVKNDIEILVFKTNLTDTKRIGDIESLLDIHPHIIQWNVDLNDCDNVLRIVSRNVAAQEVENILLNAGYYCEELQ
;
A
#
# COMPACT_ATOMS: atom_id res chain seq x y z
N MET A 1 -9.16 -40.26 3.74
CA MET A 1 -8.94 -40.01 3.62
C MET A 1 -8.66 -39.39 3.28
N ASN A 2 -8.53 -39.31 3.46
CA ASN A 2 -8.17 -38.79 3.26
C ASN A 2 -7.79 -38.17 2.94
N HIS A 3 -7.73 -37.86 3.04
CA HIS A 3 -7.31 -37.37 2.88
C HIS A 3 -7.00 -36.64 2.48
N PHE A 4 -6.98 -36.45 2.57
CA PHE A 4 -6.57 -35.85 2.29
C PHE A 4 -6.54 -35.00 1.84
N GLN A 5 -6.72 -34.94 1.94
CA GLN A 5 -6.57 -34.24 1.70
C GLN A 5 -6.26 -33.28 1.38
N LEU A 6 -6.15 -33.18 1.66
CA LEU A 6 -5.74 -32.45 1.58
C LEU A 6 -5.36 -31.65 1.03
N HIS A 7 -5.28 -31.56 1.05
CA HIS A 7 -4.79 -31.00 0.73
C HIS A 7 -4.58 -30.15 0.16
N GLN A 8 -4.72 -30.03 0.21
CA GLN A 8 -4.50 -29.37 -0.20
C GLN A 8 -4.24 -28.45 -0.51
N VAL A 9 -4.35 -28.45 -0.16
CA VAL A 9 -4.05 -27.74 -0.25
C VAL A 9 -3.66 -26.87 -0.60
N ILE A 10 -3.63 -26.86 -0.48
CA ILE A 10 -3.20 -26.26 -0.64
C ILE A 10 -2.86 -25.47 -1.07
N THR A 11 -2.82 -25.39 -1.04
CA THR A 11 -2.45 -24.85 -1.42
C THR A 11 -2.31 -23.95 -1.89
N THR A 12 -2.37 -23.73 -1.94
CA THR A 12 -2.25 -23.03 -2.33
C THR A 12 -1.97 -22.09 -2.51
N PRO A 13 -1.93 -21.83 -2.41
CA PRO A 13 -1.59 -20.98 -2.58
C PRO A 13 -0.86 -20.35 -2.56
N LEU A 14 -0.58 -20.39 -2.41
CA LEU A 14 0.06 -19.97 -2.30
C LEU A 14 0.73 -19.19 -2.45
N PRO A 15 0.82 -19.27 -2.49
CA PRO A 15 1.75 -18.35 -2.57
C PRO A 15 1.80 -17.08 -2.55
N VAL A 16 1.39 -16.88 -3.04
CA VAL A 16 1.20 -15.71 -2.98
C VAL A 16 1.44 -14.98 -1.80
N LYS A 17 1.38 -15.52 -0.93
CA LYS A 17 1.41 -15.04 0.26
C LYS A 17 2.48 -14.24 0.71
N ASN A 18 3.53 -14.37 0.15
CA ASN A 18 4.67 -13.57 0.50
C ASN A 18 4.90 -12.47 -0.49
N ASP A 19 3.93 -12.26 -1.34
CA ASP A 19 4.10 -11.30 -2.42
C ASP A 19 4.10 -9.91 -1.89
N ILE A 20 5.24 -9.27 -2.06
CA ILE A 20 5.39 -7.86 -1.74
C ILE A 20 5.10 -7.10 -3.00
N GLU A 21 4.23 -6.11 -2.88
CA GLU A 21 3.87 -5.24 -3.97
C GLU A 21 4.33 -3.83 -3.72
N ILE A 22 4.70 -3.14 -4.78
CA ILE A 22 5.01 -1.73 -4.71
C ILE A 22 3.91 -0.98 -5.41
N LEU A 23 3.21 -0.15 -4.66
CA LEU A 23 2.15 0.69 -5.19
C LEU A 23 2.67 2.10 -5.32
N VAL A 24 2.31 2.76 -6.41
CA VAL A 24 2.83 4.08 -6.75
C VAL A 24 1.67 5.02 -7.04
N PHE A 25 1.69 6.18 -6.39
CA PHE A 25 0.57 7.13 -6.48
C PHE A 25 1.05 8.53 -6.76
N LYS A 26 0.29 9.25 -7.56
CA LYS A 26 0.41 10.69 -7.69
C LYS A 26 -0.36 11.32 -6.55
N THR A 27 0.23 12.32 -5.88
CA THR A 27 -0.42 12.96 -4.73
C THR A 27 -0.20 14.46 -4.76
N ASN A 28 -0.84 15.16 -3.80
CA ASN A 28 -0.56 16.55 -3.52
C ASN A 28 0.17 16.72 -2.19
N LEU A 29 0.96 15.74 -1.78
CA LEU A 29 1.79 15.82 -0.58
C LEU A 29 3.05 16.62 -0.94
N THR A 30 2.92 17.93 -0.94
CA THR A 30 3.92 18.82 -1.52
C THR A 30 5.00 19.28 -0.56
N ASP A 31 4.85 18.97 0.73
CA ASP A 31 5.82 19.38 1.73
C ASP A 31 5.80 18.43 2.92
N THR A 32 6.78 18.61 3.81
CA THR A 32 6.95 17.70 4.95
C THR A 32 5.79 17.81 5.95
N LYS A 33 5.13 18.96 6.02
CA LYS A 33 4.00 19.10 6.93
C LYS A 33 2.83 18.20 6.48
N ARG A 34 2.53 18.20 5.18
CA ARG A 34 1.46 17.37 4.65
C ARG A 34 1.80 15.90 4.78
N ILE A 35 3.05 15.55 4.55
CA ILE A 35 3.51 14.18 4.75
C ILE A 35 3.32 13.77 6.21
N GLY A 36 3.64 14.66 7.15
CA GLY A 36 3.45 14.38 8.57
C GLY A 36 2.01 14.08 8.92
N ASP A 37 1.06 14.73 8.22
CA ASP A 37 -0.36 14.52 8.51
C ASP A 37 -0.83 13.10 8.18
N ILE A 38 -0.17 12.43 7.23
CA ILE A 38 -0.57 11.09 6.85
C ILE A 38 0.35 10.01 7.42
N GLU A 39 1.44 10.40 8.04
CA GLU A 39 2.46 9.47 8.51
C GLU A 39 1.88 8.44 9.48
N SER A 40 1.16 8.89 10.49
CA SER A 40 0.60 7.98 11.47
C SER A 40 -0.44 7.03 10.85
N LEU A 41 -1.14 7.50 9.83
CA LEU A 41 -2.16 6.68 9.17
C LEU A 41 -1.55 5.54 8.40
N LEU A 42 -0.40 5.78 7.77
CA LEU A 42 0.29 4.74 7.02
C LEU A 42 1.10 3.84 7.94
N ASP A 43 1.73 4.42 8.98
CA ASP A 43 2.59 3.66 9.87
C ASP A 43 1.82 2.66 10.71
N ILE A 44 0.56 2.92 11.04
CA ILE A 44 -0.21 1.98 11.83
C ILE A 44 -0.83 0.86 10.99
N HIS A 45 -0.77 0.96 9.68
CA HIS A 45 -1.38 -0.06 8.82
C HIS A 45 -0.54 -1.33 8.86
N PRO A 46 -1.12 -2.46 9.28
CA PRO A 46 -0.33 -3.67 9.53
C PRO A 46 0.29 -4.30 8.28
N HIS A 47 -0.22 -3.96 7.11
CA HIS A 47 0.25 -4.55 5.86
C HIS A 47 1.08 -3.60 5.00
N ILE A 48 1.28 -2.37 5.46
CA ILE A 48 2.21 -1.45 4.81
C ILE A 48 3.56 -1.61 5.48
N ILE A 49 4.54 -2.09 4.70
CA ILE A 49 5.88 -2.40 5.22
C ILE A 49 6.72 -1.14 5.30
N GLN A 50 6.61 -0.30 4.27
CA GLN A 50 7.46 0.87 4.13
C GLN A 50 6.83 1.80 3.12
N TRP A 51 7.09 3.10 3.25
CA TRP A 51 6.58 4.08 2.30
C TRP A 51 7.49 5.31 2.28
N ASN A 52 7.43 6.05 1.18
CA ASN A 52 8.08 7.35 1.10
C ASN A 52 7.39 8.22 0.07
N VAL A 53 7.66 9.53 0.12
CA VAL A 53 7.16 10.49 -0.85
C VAL A 53 8.35 11.17 -1.49
N ASP A 54 8.38 11.20 -2.82
CA ASP A 54 9.43 11.88 -3.57
C ASP A 54 9.02 13.33 -3.82
N LEU A 55 9.57 14.23 -3.03
CA LEU A 55 9.24 15.65 -3.14
C LEU A 55 9.94 16.33 -4.31
N ASN A 56 10.89 15.64 -4.93
CA ASN A 56 11.59 16.20 -6.10
C ASN A 56 10.84 15.92 -7.40
N ASP A 57 9.85 15.03 -7.34
CA ASP A 57 9.03 14.71 -8.50
C ASP A 57 7.82 15.66 -8.53
N CYS A 58 7.49 16.18 -9.71
CA CYS A 58 6.38 17.12 -9.84
C CYS A 58 5.03 16.49 -9.46
N ASP A 59 4.94 15.16 -9.48
CA ASP A 59 3.72 14.45 -9.10
C ASP A 59 3.71 14.06 -7.62
N ASN A 60 4.72 14.45 -6.86
CA ASN A 60 4.85 14.12 -5.44
C ASN A 60 4.51 12.65 -5.20
N VAL A 61 5.29 11.78 -5.82
CA VAL A 61 4.98 10.37 -5.92
C VAL A 61 5.11 9.70 -4.55
N LEU A 62 4.03 9.05 -4.13
CA LEU A 62 4.01 8.21 -2.94
C LEU A 62 4.27 6.78 -3.37
N ARG A 63 5.29 6.15 -2.79
CA ARG A 63 5.58 4.73 -3.02
C ARG A 63 5.30 3.97 -1.76
N ILE A 64 4.57 2.88 -1.90
CA ILE A 64 4.20 2.03 -0.78
C ILE A 64 4.64 0.61 -1.07
N VAL A 65 5.39 0.04 -0.13
CA VAL A 65 5.77 -1.37 -0.16
C VAL A 65 4.83 -2.08 0.78
N SER A 66 4.07 -3.03 0.29
CA SER A 66 2.99 -3.62 1.07
C SER A 66 2.78 -5.11 0.74
N ARG A 67 1.94 -5.74 1.56
CA ARG A 67 1.45 -7.10 1.32
C ARG A 67 -0.07 -7.06 1.29
N ASN A 68 -0.65 -7.42 0.16
CA ASN A 68 -2.12 -7.52 0.02
C ASN A 68 -2.88 -6.24 0.37
N VAL A 69 -2.33 -5.10 0.00
CA VAL A 69 -3.03 -3.83 0.16
C VAL A 69 -3.50 -3.38 -1.21
N ALA A 70 -4.80 -3.15 -1.34
CA ALA A 70 -5.34 -2.65 -2.60
C ALA A 70 -5.00 -1.17 -2.75
N ALA A 71 -4.73 -0.74 -3.98
CA ALA A 71 -4.45 0.66 -4.26
C ALA A 71 -5.58 1.55 -3.78
N GLN A 72 -6.82 1.11 -3.95
CA GLN A 72 -7.99 1.88 -3.54
C GLN A 72 -8.00 2.12 -2.03
N GLU A 73 -7.50 1.18 -1.26
CA GLU A 73 -7.43 1.33 0.18
C GLU A 73 -6.51 2.50 0.55
N VAL A 74 -5.36 2.61 -0.12
CA VAL A 74 -4.43 3.71 0.10
C VAL A 74 -5.06 5.04 -0.33
N GLU A 75 -5.71 5.03 -1.51
CA GLU A 75 -6.39 6.23 -1.99
C GLU A 75 -7.42 6.72 -0.97
N ASN A 76 -8.18 5.79 -0.39
CA ASN A 76 -9.20 6.15 0.59
C ASN A 76 -8.57 6.72 1.87
N ILE A 77 -7.44 6.18 2.30
CA ILE A 77 -6.74 6.70 3.48
C ILE A 77 -6.36 8.18 3.25
N LEU A 78 -5.77 8.48 2.10
CA LEU A 78 -5.35 9.84 1.82
C LEU A 78 -6.54 10.77 1.58
N LEU A 79 -7.54 10.31 0.84
CA LEU A 79 -8.72 11.13 0.58
C LEU A 79 -9.45 11.46 1.87
N ASN A 80 -9.57 10.51 2.79
CA ASN A 80 -10.21 10.75 4.08
C ASN A 80 -9.42 11.74 4.94
N ALA A 81 -8.12 11.82 4.71
CA ALA A 81 -7.28 12.80 5.41
C ALA A 81 -7.28 14.17 4.71
N GLY A 82 -7.97 14.26 3.57
CA GLY A 82 -8.07 15.52 2.84
C GLY A 82 -7.03 15.72 1.75
N TYR A 83 -6.39 14.65 1.29
CA TYR A 83 -5.34 14.75 0.29
C TYR A 83 -5.70 14.00 -0.98
N TYR A 84 -5.19 14.50 -2.10
CA TYR A 84 -5.36 13.87 -3.40
C TYR A 84 -4.42 12.68 -3.52
N CYS A 85 -4.93 11.59 -4.10
CA CYS A 85 -4.14 10.39 -4.30
C CYS A 85 -4.74 9.59 -5.46
N GLU A 86 -3.90 9.30 -6.44
CA GLU A 86 -4.34 8.55 -7.63
C GLU A 86 -3.25 7.56 -8.00
N GLU A 87 -3.61 6.29 -8.15
CA GLU A 87 -2.64 5.28 -8.53
C GLU A 87 -2.08 5.55 -9.92
N LEU A 88 -0.76 5.43 -10.06
CA LEU A 88 -0.08 5.52 -11.35
C LEU A 88 0.07 4.12 -11.92
N GLN A 89 -0.37 3.95 -13.16
CA GLN A 89 -0.35 2.65 -13.83
C GLN A 89 0.93 2.44 -14.62
#